data_4b61e2deb975901d799eb582fc3cfbff
#
_entry.id   4b61e2deb975901d799eb582fc3cfbff
#
_cell.length_a   1.000
_cell.length_b   1.000
_cell.length_c   1.000
_cell.angle_alpha   90.00
_cell.angle_beta   90.00
_cell.angle_gamma   90.00
#
_symmetry.space_group_name_H-M   'P 1'
#
loop_
_entity.id
_entity.type
_entity.pdbx_description
1 polymer ?
#
loop_
_entity_poly.entity_id
_entity_poly.type
_entity_poly.pdbx_seq_one_letter_code
_entity_poly.pdbx_strand_id
1 'polypeptide(L)'
;MKYSSSYALRISLGLSTLLLASLACSLPALVGSPQEPPPPAPETPAIAAPVVTATEAPSPTAEPPTPTLTVSHAVIPAADVKLGDLVYDPSCVDTAAEQRAPYGDSYKINLFERPFLYDMSYVPDLDIVNFNLGMDDKFYYVSIALVGTNPNNPLGILYAVELDLDADGFGDYIIVARPPHSVEWSTDNVRVAQDADLDTAGLSAERSDAPLPGNGYETLIFDGGRGPDDDPDLAWMRVNAGKNATVQFAFKRTLAENRFMFGVLADAGWMDIAEMDYVDRLTEEQAGSPIKGDALYPLKELFAVDNTCWQAQGFKGTYEEPKRCPKK
;
A
#
# COMPACT_ATOMS: atom_id res chain seq x y z
N MET A 1 -6.31 61.71 -19.38
CA MET A 1 -5.42 62.20 -18.31
C MET A 1 -4.32 61.18 -18.10
N LYS A 2 -3.09 61.58 -18.45
CA LYS A 2 -1.87 60.78 -18.30
C LYS A 2 -1.38 60.90 -16.87
N TYR A 3 -1.00 59.78 -16.24
CA TYR A 3 0.01 59.81 -15.18
C TYR A 3 1.03 58.72 -15.43
N SER A 4 2.20 59.15 -15.82
CA SER A 4 3.48 58.46 -15.80
C SER A 4 4.04 58.57 -14.38
N SER A 5 4.58 57.49 -13.83
CA SER A 5 5.55 57.61 -12.75
C SER A 5 6.57 56.46 -12.85
N SER A 6 7.76 56.91 -13.17
CA SER A 6 9.02 56.18 -13.17
C SER A 6 9.43 55.85 -11.74
N TYR A 7 9.87 54.60 -11.46
CA TYR A 7 10.68 54.32 -10.28
C TYR A 7 12.04 53.77 -10.68
N ALA A 8 13.00 54.51 -10.18
CA ALA A 8 14.41 54.34 -10.42
C ALA A 8 15.00 53.06 -9.84
N LEU A 9 15.88 52.53 -10.66
CA LEU A 9 16.87 51.51 -10.37
C LEU A 9 17.80 51.93 -9.22
N ARG A 10 17.86 51.19 -8.11
CA ARG A 10 18.96 51.32 -7.15
C ARG A 10 19.76 50.04 -7.16
N ILE A 11 20.87 50.07 -7.85
CA ILE A 11 21.96 49.09 -7.79
C ILE A 11 22.74 49.39 -6.50
N SER A 12 22.75 48.43 -5.57
CA SER A 12 23.72 48.43 -4.47
C SER A 12 24.75 47.32 -4.74
N LEU A 13 25.91 47.78 -5.14
CA LEU A 13 27.13 46.97 -5.21
C LEU A 13 27.60 46.69 -3.78
N GLY A 14 27.52 45.45 -3.35
CA GLY A 14 28.16 44.95 -2.12
C GLY A 14 29.34 44.05 -2.48
N LEU A 15 30.51 44.64 -2.49
CA LEU A 15 31.78 43.94 -2.59
C LEU A 15 32.08 43.31 -1.23
N SER A 16 32.14 42.00 -1.12
CA SER A 16 32.67 41.30 0.08
C SER A 16 33.66 40.25 -0.35
N THR A 17 34.82 40.53 0.01
CA THR A 17 36.12 39.89 -0.03
C THR A 17 36.11 38.36 0.20
N LEU A 18 36.76 37.70 -0.73
CA LEU A 18 37.28 36.35 -0.69
C LEU A 18 38.28 36.20 0.47
N LEU A 19 38.02 35.27 1.37
CA LEU A 19 39.07 34.72 2.28
C LEU A 19 39.19 33.23 1.99
N LEU A 20 40.19 32.89 1.19
CA LEU A 20 40.72 31.56 1.00
C LEU A 20 41.46 31.15 2.27
N ALA A 21 40.96 30.14 2.97
CA ALA A 21 41.73 29.39 3.93
C ALA A 21 41.87 27.95 3.41
N SER A 22 42.96 27.72 2.73
CA SER A 22 43.48 26.39 2.40
C SER A 22 44.09 25.74 3.64
N LEU A 23 43.39 24.78 4.23
CA LEU A 23 44.03 23.83 5.16
C LEU A 23 44.19 22.49 4.42
N ALA A 24 45.40 22.33 3.90
CA ALA A 24 45.91 21.01 3.50
C ALA A 24 46.30 20.24 4.76
N CYS A 25 45.53 19.27 5.17
CA CYS A 25 46.01 18.23 6.08
C CYS A 25 46.54 17.06 5.26
N SER A 26 47.85 17.02 5.13
CA SER A 26 48.62 15.84 4.67
C SER A 26 48.56 14.78 5.74
N LEU A 27 47.90 13.66 5.50
CA LEU A 27 48.01 12.42 6.26
C LEU A 27 49.21 11.64 5.69
N PRO A 28 50.18 11.21 6.52
CA PRO A 28 51.26 10.29 6.08
C PRO A 28 50.66 8.90 5.82
N ALA A 29 50.94 8.37 4.64
CA ALA A 29 50.68 6.98 4.31
C ALA A 29 51.58 6.08 5.18
N LEU A 30 51.00 5.38 6.11
CA LEU A 30 51.62 4.25 6.77
C LEU A 30 51.64 3.06 5.81
N VAL A 31 52.71 2.88 5.12
CA VAL A 31 53.01 1.66 4.39
C VAL A 31 53.33 0.59 5.47
N GLY A 32 52.35 -0.26 5.74
CA GLY A 32 52.55 -1.44 6.55
C GLY A 32 53.32 -2.49 5.75
N SER A 33 54.53 -2.81 6.22
CA SER A 33 55.28 -3.95 5.69
C SER A 33 54.52 -5.25 5.86
N PRO A 34 54.67 -6.23 4.94
CA PRO A 34 54.08 -7.54 5.08
C PRO A 34 54.57 -8.22 6.36
N GLN A 35 53.70 -8.54 7.26
CA GLN A 35 53.97 -9.29 8.46
C GLN A 35 54.14 -10.76 8.07
N GLU A 36 55.33 -11.28 8.28
CA GLU A 36 55.68 -12.68 8.11
C GLU A 36 54.82 -13.55 9.05
N PRO A 37 54.23 -14.66 8.58
CA PRO A 37 53.41 -15.50 9.44
C PRO A 37 54.23 -16.11 10.56
N PRO A 38 53.68 -16.22 11.77
CA PRO A 38 54.41 -16.80 12.91
C PRO A 38 54.71 -18.28 12.68
N PRO A 39 55.86 -18.77 13.19
CA PRO A 39 56.22 -20.16 13.05
C PRO A 39 55.23 -21.09 13.74
N PRO A 40 55.02 -22.32 13.22
CA PRO A 40 54.08 -23.25 13.81
C PRO A 40 54.47 -23.64 15.22
N ALA A 41 53.52 -23.64 16.12
CA ALA A 41 53.70 -24.04 17.51
C ALA A 41 54.05 -25.54 17.57
N PRO A 42 54.88 -25.97 18.52
CA PRO A 42 55.28 -27.38 18.67
C PRO A 42 54.04 -28.22 19.02
N GLU A 43 53.88 -29.32 18.30
CA GLU A 43 52.83 -30.29 18.53
C GLU A 43 52.96 -30.92 19.93
N THR A 44 51.97 -30.67 20.77
CA THR A 44 51.80 -31.38 22.03
C THR A 44 51.25 -32.79 21.76
N PRO A 45 51.83 -33.87 22.30
CA PRO A 45 51.30 -35.20 22.07
C PRO A 45 49.89 -35.33 22.58
N ALA A 46 48.98 -35.77 21.70
CA ALA A 46 47.58 -35.98 22.02
C ALA A 46 47.46 -37.16 23.02
N ILE A 47 47.04 -36.84 24.24
CA ILE A 47 46.56 -37.85 25.19
C ILE A 47 45.20 -38.31 24.67
N ALA A 48 45.08 -39.60 24.33
CA ALA A 48 43.85 -40.22 23.95
C ALA A 48 42.76 -40.06 25.04
N ALA A 49 41.75 -39.28 24.75
CA ALA A 49 40.61 -39.14 25.63
C ALA A 49 39.78 -40.44 25.60
N PRO A 50 39.18 -40.87 26.72
CA PRO A 50 38.34 -42.04 26.77
C PRO A 50 37.12 -41.83 25.85
N VAL A 51 36.82 -42.82 25.03
CA VAL A 51 35.59 -42.84 24.19
C VAL A 51 34.39 -42.92 25.13
N VAL A 52 33.72 -41.77 25.30
CA VAL A 52 32.41 -41.76 25.96
C VAL A 52 31.40 -42.19 24.93
N THR A 53 30.84 -43.37 25.09
CA THR A 53 29.71 -43.81 24.27
C THR A 53 28.54 -42.88 24.54
N ALA A 54 28.24 -42.06 23.56
CA ALA A 54 27.08 -41.15 23.62
C ALA A 54 25.81 -42.02 23.66
N THR A 55 25.13 -42.02 24.79
CA THR A 55 23.77 -42.55 24.89
C THR A 55 22.90 -41.64 24.04
N GLU A 56 22.28 -42.18 22.99
CA GLU A 56 21.35 -41.46 22.16
C GLU A 56 20.24 -40.84 23.04
N ALA A 57 20.12 -39.53 22.99
CA ALA A 57 19.03 -38.85 23.64
C ALA A 57 17.70 -39.30 23.00
N PRO A 58 16.64 -39.54 23.78
CA PRO A 58 15.35 -39.91 23.22
C PRO A 58 14.91 -38.83 22.21
N SER A 59 14.52 -39.29 21.02
CA SER A 59 13.97 -38.44 19.98
C SER A 59 12.79 -37.64 20.55
N PRO A 60 12.72 -36.32 20.34
CA PRO A 60 11.60 -35.53 20.83
C PRO A 60 10.30 -36.12 20.26
N THR A 61 9.40 -36.51 21.12
CA THR A 61 8.04 -36.90 20.73
C THR A 61 7.41 -35.72 20.01
N ALA A 62 6.96 -35.93 18.77
CA ALA A 62 6.28 -34.88 18.01
C ALA A 62 5.08 -34.40 18.83
N GLU A 63 5.02 -33.10 19.10
CA GLU A 63 3.84 -32.51 19.72
C GLU A 63 2.62 -32.79 18.84
N PRO A 64 1.48 -33.16 19.44
CA PRO A 64 0.25 -33.36 18.68
C PRO A 64 -0.08 -32.08 17.94
N PRO A 65 -0.55 -32.15 16.68
CA PRO A 65 -0.90 -30.97 15.93
C PRO A 65 -1.94 -30.16 16.70
N THR A 66 -1.68 -28.87 16.89
CA THR A 66 -2.66 -27.94 17.46
C THR A 66 -3.93 -28.00 16.61
N PRO A 67 -5.11 -28.19 17.20
CA PRO A 67 -6.35 -28.26 16.43
C PRO A 67 -6.53 -26.94 15.67
N THR A 68 -6.57 -27.03 14.36
CA THR A 68 -6.94 -25.89 13.50
C THR A 68 -8.42 -25.62 13.74
N LEU A 69 -8.75 -24.43 14.23
CA LEU A 69 -10.14 -23.99 14.38
C LEU A 69 -10.77 -23.93 12.98
N THR A 70 -11.68 -24.84 12.70
CA THR A 70 -12.43 -24.81 11.44
C THR A 70 -13.52 -23.74 11.55
N VAL A 71 -13.45 -22.71 10.70
CA VAL A 71 -14.50 -21.70 10.57
C VAL A 71 -15.69 -22.35 9.87
N SER A 72 -16.89 -22.19 10.43
CA SER A 72 -18.13 -22.67 9.83
C SER A 72 -18.91 -21.51 9.25
N HIS A 73 -19.10 -21.51 7.95
CA HIS A 73 -19.82 -20.47 7.23
C HIS A 73 -21.31 -20.77 7.14
N ALA A 74 -22.14 -19.78 7.47
CA ALA A 74 -23.61 -19.87 7.38
C ALA A 74 -24.14 -19.30 6.06
N VAL A 75 -23.43 -18.31 5.48
CA VAL A 75 -23.85 -17.62 4.27
C VAL A 75 -22.62 -17.43 3.37
N ILE A 76 -22.69 -17.98 2.17
CA ILE A 76 -21.63 -17.85 1.17
C ILE A 76 -22.09 -16.85 0.08
N PRO A 77 -21.21 -15.96 -0.42
CA PRO A 77 -21.53 -15.07 -1.52
C PRO A 77 -21.95 -15.82 -2.79
N ALA A 78 -22.81 -15.19 -3.59
CA ALA A 78 -23.27 -15.79 -4.84
C ALA A 78 -22.12 -15.98 -5.84
N ALA A 79 -22.17 -17.08 -6.61
CA ALA A 79 -21.17 -17.35 -7.63
C ALA A 79 -21.18 -16.28 -8.74
N ASP A 80 -22.39 -15.87 -9.16
CA ASP A 80 -22.63 -14.87 -10.20
C ASP A 80 -23.49 -13.74 -9.65
N VAL A 81 -23.03 -12.50 -9.82
CA VAL A 81 -23.73 -11.28 -9.42
C VAL A 81 -23.75 -10.31 -10.57
N LYS A 82 -24.89 -9.66 -10.77
CA LYS A 82 -24.98 -8.53 -11.71
C LYS A 82 -24.29 -7.32 -11.08
N LEU A 83 -23.17 -6.94 -11.67
CA LEU A 83 -22.45 -5.72 -11.33
C LEU A 83 -23.05 -4.51 -12.04
N GLY A 84 -22.89 -3.34 -11.44
CA GLY A 84 -23.30 -2.05 -11.99
C GLY A 84 -22.36 -1.51 -13.07
N ASP A 85 -22.48 -0.22 -13.33
CA ASP A 85 -21.66 0.47 -14.33
C ASP A 85 -20.19 0.49 -13.92
N LEU A 86 -19.30 0.42 -14.93
CA LEU A 86 -17.85 0.51 -14.72
C LEU A 86 -17.45 1.94 -14.38
N VAL A 87 -16.64 2.09 -13.35
CA VAL A 87 -15.88 3.29 -13.03
C VAL A 87 -14.45 3.04 -13.51
N TYR A 88 -13.98 3.89 -14.42
CA TYR A 88 -12.63 3.73 -14.98
C TYR A 88 -11.64 4.55 -14.18
N ASP A 89 -10.47 3.97 -14.03
CA ASP A 89 -9.32 4.59 -13.43
C ASP A 89 -8.28 4.96 -14.49
N PRO A 90 -7.42 5.97 -14.27
CA PRO A 90 -6.23 6.16 -15.08
C PRO A 90 -5.37 4.91 -15.07
N SER A 91 -4.70 4.61 -16.18
CA SER A 91 -3.80 3.46 -16.27
C SER A 91 -2.46 3.86 -16.86
N CYS A 92 -1.40 3.30 -16.35
CA CYS A 92 -0.04 3.52 -16.79
C CYS A 92 0.37 2.70 -18.03
N VAL A 93 -0.49 1.82 -18.54
CA VAL A 93 -0.14 0.86 -19.59
C VAL A 93 0.51 1.51 -20.83
N ASP A 94 0.01 2.67 -21.26
CA ASP A 94 0.52 3.38 -22.44
C ASP A 94 1.80 4.19 -22.17
N THR A 95 2.12 4.47 -20.92
CA THR A 95 3.24 5.31 -20.48
C THR A 95 4.30 4.56 -19.68
N ALA A 96 4.03 3.30 -19.35
CA ALA A 96 4.92 2.43 -18.57
C ALA A 96 6.32 2.29 -19.17
N ALA A 97 6.40 2.16 -20.51
CA ALA A 97 7.69 2.08 -21.22
C ALA A 97 8.52 3.38 -21.11
N GLU A 98 7.90 4.49 -20.81
CA GLU A 98 8.55 5.78 -20.55
C GLU A 98 8.87 5.97 -19.06
N GLN A 99 8.59 4.98 -18.23
CA GLN A 99 8.76 5.00 -16.77
C GLN A 99 8.06 6.19 -16.14
N ARG A 100 6.79 6.37 -16.43
CA ARG A 100 5.98 7.46 -15.87
C ARG A 100 4.49 7.10 -15.83
N ALA A 101 3.77 7.70 -14.89
CA ALA A 101 2.31 7.77 -14.93
C ALA A 101 1.84 8.87 -15.91
N PRO A 102 0.68 8.72 -16.54
CA PRO A 102 0.15 9.74 -17.44
C PRO A 102 -0.40 10.95 -16.67
N TYR A 103 -1.24 10.70 -15.68
CA TYR A 103 -1.89 11.63 -14.76
C TYR A 103 -2.65 10.79 -13.72
N GLY A 104 -3.37 11.43 -12.78
CA GLY A 104 -4.15 10.73 -11.76
C GLY A 104 -3.46 10.69 -10.40
N ASP A 105 -2.13 10.77 -10.38
CA ASP A 105 -1.42 10.89 -9.10
C ASP A 105 -1.61 12.28 -8.49
N SER A 106 -2.15 12.31 -7.29
CA SER A 106 -2.36 13.54 -6.53
C SER A 106 -2.13 13.25 -5.05
N TYR A 107 -0.89 13.36 -4.63
CA TYR A 107 -0.45 13.14 -3.26
C TYR A 107 -1.34 13.89 -2.24
N LYS A 108 -1.66 15.16 -2.52
CA LYS A 108 -2.40 16.03 -1.58
C LYS A 108 -3.83 15.62 -1.29
N ILE A 109 -4.41 14.74 -2.10
CA ILE A 109 -5.78 14.26 -1.91
C ILE A 109 -5.85 12.74 -1.81
N ASN A 110 -4.75 12.09 -1.45
CA ASN A 110 -4.68 10.63 -1.31
C ASN A 110 -5.16 9.85 -2.55
N LEU A 111 -4.85 10.33 -3.75
CA LEU A 111 -5.09 9.61 -5.00
C LEU A 111 -3.75 9.27 -5.66
N PHE A 112 -3.44 8.01 -5.72
CA PHE A 112 -2.14 7.51 -6.14
C PHE A 112 -2.24 6.68 -7.41
N GLU A 113 -1.53 7.09 -8.44
CA GLU A 113 -1.31 6.34 -9.67
C GLU A 113 0.18 5.98 -9.73
N ARG A 114 0.61 5.00 -8.91
CA ARG A 114 2.01 4.63 -8.71
C ARG A 114 2.26 3.14 -8.89
N PRO A 115 1.77 2.48 -9.95
CA PRO A 115 1.97 1.04 -10.16
C PRO A 115 3.39 0.72 -10.62
N PHE A 116 4.38 1.28 -9.93
CA PHE A 116 5.81 1.12 -10.22
C PHE A 116 6.56 0.75 -8.95
N LEU A 117 7.65 -0.02 -9.09
CA LEU A 117 8.63 -0.19 -8.04
C LEU A 117 9.48 1.08 -7.88
N TYR A 118 10.29 1.11 -6.84
CA TYR A 118 11.22 2.23 -6.55
C TYR A 118 12.11 2.64 -7.73
N ASP A 119 12.51 1.68 -8.57
CA ASP A 119 13.33 1.90 -9.76
C ASP A 119 12.52 2.29 -11.01
N MET A 120 11.24 2.59 -10.84
CA MET A 120 10.27 2.86 -11.91
C MET A 120 9.97 1.66 -12.81
N SER A 121 10.27 0.44 -12.36
CA SER A 121 9.81 -0.79 -13.01
C SER A 121 8.30 -0.94 -12.86
N TYR A 122 7.59 -1.01 -13.96
CA TYR A 122 6.13 -1.11 -13.98
C TYR A 122 5.62 -2.48 -13.52
N VAL A 123 4.57 -2.48 -12.72
CA VAL A 123 3.91 -3.66 -12.15
C VAL A 123 2.45 -3.70 -12.59
N PRO A 124 2.11 -4.41 -13.67
CA PRO A 124 0.75 -4.43 -14.22
C PRO A 124 -0.31 -4.97 -13.25
N ASP A 125 0.08 -5.83 -12.31
CA ASP A 125 -0.84 -6.41 -11.32
C ASP A 125 -1.23 -5.42 -10.21
N LEU A 126 -0.57 -4.25 -10.13
CA LEU A 126 -0.97 -3.12 -9.30
C LEU A 126 -1.92 -2.17 -10.03
N ASP A 127 -1.78 -2.03 -11.35
CA ASP A 127 -2.46 -1.03 -12.18
C ASP A 127 -3.95 -1.37 -12.35
N ILE A 128 -4.79 -0.57 -11.73
CA ILE A 128 -6.25 -0.70 -11.74
C ILE A 128 -6.80 -0.04 -13.01
N VAL A 129 -7.64 -0.75 -13.76
CA VAL A 129 -8.26 -0.24 -14.99
C VAL A 129 -9.66 0.30 -14.73
N ASN A 130 -10.39 -0.41 -13.90
CA ASN A 130 -11.75 -0.04 -13.53
C ASN A 130 -12.22 -0.87 -12.34
N PHE A 131 -13.28 -0.39 -11.73
CA PHE A 131 -14.00 -1.11 -10.68
C PHE A 131 -15.50 -0.89 -10.82
N ASN A 132 -16.29 -1.73 -10.18
CA ASN A 132 -17.74 -1.58 -10.12
C ASN A 132 -18.31 -2.31 -8.90
N LEU A 133 -19.55 -1.99 -8.58
CA LEU A 133 -20.27 -2.58 -7.45
C LEU A 133 -21.57 -3.20 -7.90
N GLY A 134 -21.90 -4.35 -7.32
CA GLY A 134 -23.20 -4.99 -7.38
C GLY A 134 -23.69 -5.33 -5.98
N MET A 135 -24.91 -5.82 -5.87
CA MET A 135 -25.48 -6.26 -4.60
C MET A 135 -26.55 -7.33 -4.79
N ASP A 136 -26.73 -8.12 -3.76
CA ASP A 136 -27.91 -8.95 -3.52
C ASP A 136 -28.56 -8.60 -2.17
N ASP A 137 -29.41 -9.46 -1.66
CA ASP A 137 -30.09 -9.22 -0.38
C ASP A 137 -29.17 -9.23 0.84
N LYS A 138 -27.97 -9.83 0.73
CA LYS A 138 -27.06 -10.08 1.85
C LYS A 138 -25.73 -9.35 1.73
N PHE A 139 -25.19 -9.26 0.50
CA PHE A 139 -23.85 -8.75 0.23
C PHE A 139 -23.83 -7.58 -0.74
N TYR A 140 -22.85 -6.72 -0.59
CA TYR A 140 -22.27 -5.91 -1.65
C TYR A 140 -21.12 -6.69 -2.28
N TYR A 141 -20.93 -6.49 -3.59
CA TYR A 141 -19.88 -7.11 -4.38
C TYR A 141 -19.11 -6.03 -5.11
N VAL A 142 -17.82 -5.93 -4.86
CA VAL A 142 -16.92 -5.03 -5.58
C VAL A 142 -16.02 -5.86 -6.47
N SER A 143 -15.88 -5.46 -7.73
CA SER A 143 -14.95 -6.09 -8.67
C SER A 143 -13.95 -5.06 -9.14
N ILE A 144 -12.67 -5.39 -9.07
CA ILE A 144 -11.52 -4.60 -9.49
C ILE A 144 -10.90 -5.30 -10.70
N ALA A 145 -10.76 -4.60 -11.83
CA ALA A 145 -10.07 -5.11 -13.00
C ALA A 145 -8.67 -4.52 -13.08
N LEU A 146 -7.68 -5.38 -13.31
CA LEU A 146 -6.26 -5.03 -13.39
C LEU A 146 -5.77 -5.05 -14.85
N VAL A 147 -4.71 -4.31 -15.13
CA VAL A 147 -3.93 -4.49 -16.38
C VAL A 147 -3.26 -5.85 -16.37
N GLY A 148 -2.77 -6.27 -15.22
CA GLY A 148 -2.05 -7.52 -15.04
C GLY A 148 -2.90 -8.78 -15.12
N THR A 149 -2.24 -9.91 -15.02
CA THR A 149 -2.84 -11.23 -15.25
C THR A 149 -2.77 -12.14 -14.03
N ASN A 150 -2.02 -11.76 -12.99
CA ASN A 150 -1.70 -12.61 -11.86
C ASN A 150 -1.79 -11.87 -10.51
N PRO A 151 -2.98 -11.83 -9.87
CA PRO A 151 -3.12 -11.24 -8.54
C PRO A 151 -2.27 -11.94 -7.45
N ASN A 152 -1.85 -13.17 -7.70
CA ASN A 152 -0.97 -13.94 -6.80
C ASN A 152 0.51 -13.81 -7.22
N ASN A 153 0.96 -12.61 -7.57
CA ASN A 153 2.35 -12.41 -7.97
C ASN A 153 3.32 -12.43 -6.76
N PRO A 154 4.65 -12.57 -7.01
CA PRO A 154 5.64 -12.69 -5.94
C PRO A 154 5.80 -11.43 -5.06
N LEU A 155 5.29 -10.28 -5.47
CA LEU A 155 5.38 -9.03 -4.70
C LEU A 155 4.46 -9.04 -3.48
N GLY A 156 3.49 -9.96 -3.45
CA GLY A 156 2.58 -10.06 -2.32
C GLY A 156 1.55 -8.92 -2.28
N ILE A 157 1.08 -8.47 -3.45
CA ILE A 157 0.13 -7.37 -3.57
C ILE A 157 -1.13 -7.65 -2.75
N LEU A 158 -1.45 -6.74 -1.84
CA LEU A 158 -2.77 -6.70 -1.22
C LEU A 158 -3.73 -5.91 -2.11
N TYR A 159 -4.99 -6.28 -2.04
CA TYR A 159 -6.09 -5.50 -2.63
C TYR A 159 -7.06 -5.10 -1.54
N ALA A 160 -7.71 -3.96 -1.71
CA ALA A 160 -8.63 -3.46 -0.70
C ALA A 160 -9.84 -2.74 -1.30
N VAL A 161 -10.87 -2.59 -0.45
CA VAL A 161 -12.02 -1.72 -0.63
C VAL A 161 -12.10 -0.82 0.58
N GLU A 162 -12.05 0.49 0.37
CA GLU A 162 -12.28 1.50 1.39
C GLU A 162 -13.73 1.96 1.37
N LEU A 163 -14.31 2.16 2.54
CA LEU A 163 -15.69 2.59 2.73
C LEU A 163 -15.72 3.87 3.57
N ASP A 164 -16.46 4.86 3.08
CA ASP A 164 -16.76 6.11 3.77
C ASP A 164 -18.30 6.18 3.89
N LEU A 165 -18.81 6.05 5.09
CA LEU A 165 -20.25 5.85 5.36
C LEU A 165 -21.02 7.16 5.43
N ASP A 166 -20.38 8.25 5.77
CA ASP A 166 -21.01 9.57 5.92
C ASP A 166 -20.67 10.57 4.81
N ALA A 167 -19.77 10.18 3.90
CA ALA A 167 -19.35 10.94 2.73
C ALA A 167 -18.56 12.22 3.09
N ASP A 168 -17.74 12.16 4.14
CA ASP A 168 -16.90 13.26 4.58
C ASP A 168 -15.47 13.23 4.00
N GLY A 169 -15.10 12.10 3.38
CA GLY A 169 -13.84 11.91 2.68
C GLY A 169 -12.77 11.19 3.50
N PHE A 170 -13.07 10.86 4.75
CA PHE A 170 -12.27 9.95 5.56
C PHE A 170 -12.82 8.53 5.42
N GLY A 171 -11.96 7.52 5.53
CA GLY A 171 -12.39 6.14 5.45
C GLY A 171 -12.86 5.63 6.82
N ASP A 172 -14.08 5.09 6.89
CA ASP A 172 -14.59 4.46 8.12
C ASP A 172 -14.13 3.03 8.27
N TYR A 173 -14.09 2.30 7.14
CA TYR A 173 -13.66 0.90 7.10
C TYR A 173 -12.79 0.61 5.90
N ILE A 174 -11.85 -0.32 6.10
CA ILE A 174 -11.11 -0.94 5.01
C ILE A 174 -11.31 -2.46 5.04
N ILE A 175 -11.54 -3.04 3.87
CA ILE A 175 -11.60 -4.48 3.65
C ILE A 175 -10.38 -4.85 2.83
N VAL A 176 -9.43 -5.56 3.41
CA VAL A 176 -8.17 -5.94 2.74
C VAL A 176 -8.08 -7.44 2.56
N ALA A 177 -7.45 -7.85 1.48
CA ALA A 177 -7.07 -9.24 1.26
C ALA A 177 -5.59 -9.33 0.88
N ARG A 178 -4.87 -10.25 1.52
CA ARG A 178 -3.45 -10.54 1.25
C ARG A 178 -3.29 -11.89 0.54
N PRO A 179 -2.29 -12.05 -0.32
CA PRO A 179 -2.04 -13.35 -0.94
C PRO A 179 -1.62 -14.41 0.11
N PRO A 180 -1.82 -15.70 -0.18
CA PRO A 180 -2.34 -16.23 -1.43
C PRO A 180 -3.85 -16.05 -1.57
N HIS A 181 -4.29 -15.58 -2.74
CA HIS A 181 -5.70 -15.37 -3.05
C HIS A 181 -6.32 -16.63 -3.67
N SER A 182 -7.55 -16.98 -3.26
CA SER A 182 -8.30 -18.10 -3.80
C SER A 182 -9.09 -17.72 -5.06
N VAL A 183 -9.29 -18.67 -5.97
CA VAL A 183 -10.22 -18.53 -7.09
C VAL A 183 -11.68 -18.75 -6.68
N GLU A 184 -11.90 -19.42 -5.57
CA GLU A 184 -13.21 -19.57 -4.94
C GLU A 184 -13.37 -18.54 -3.83
N TRP A 185 -14.61 -18.20 -3.49
CA TRP A 185 -14.88 -17.33 -2.34
C TRP A 185 -14.22 -17.90 -1.09
N SER A 186 -13.38 -17.10 -0.45
CA SER A 186 -12.68 -17.45 0.78
C SER A 186 -12.64 -16.23 1.73
N THR A 187 -12.67 -16.52 3.02
CA THR A 187 -12.39 -15.55 4.07
C THR A 187 -10.91 -15.58 4.49
N ASP A 188 -10.14 -16.57 4.01
CA ASP A 188 -8.73 -16.70 4.33
C ASP A 188 -7.96 -15.45 3.87
N ASN A 189 -7.13 -14.90 4.77
CA ASN A 189 -6.34 -13.70 4.53
C ASN A 189 -7.17 -12.43 4.25
N VAL A 190 -8.47 -12.46 4.51
CA VAL A 190 -9.34 -11.28 4.45
C VAL A 190 -9.45 -10.67 5.84
N ARG A 191 -9.25 -9.36 5.92
CA ARG A 191 -9.40 -8.57 7.14
C ARG A 191 -10.33 -7.40 6.89
N VAL A 192 -11.03 -6.99 7.94
CA VAL A 192 -11.76 -5.73 7.97
C VAL A 192 -11.31 -4.95 9.19
N ALA A 193 -10.91 -3.72 8.98
CA ALA A 193 -10.55 -2.82 10.05
C ALA A 193 -11.37 -1.53 9.97
N GLN A 194 -11.56 -0.91 11.11
CA GLN A 194 -12.24 0.37 11.29
C GLN A 194 -11.21 1.43 11.64
N ASP A 195 -11.37 2.61 11.06
CA ASP A 195 -10.78 3.84 11.54
C ASP A 195 -11.60 4.32 12.75
N ALA A 196 -11.01 4.32 13.93
CA ALA A 196 -11.73 4.59 15.18
C ALA A 196 -11.75 6.08 15.54
N ASP A 197 -10.82 6.87 15.05
CA ASP A 197 -10.74 8.31 15.30
C ASP A 197 -11.13 9.18 14.09
N LEU A 198 -11.47 8.52 12.97
CA LEU A 198 -12.05 9.12 11.77
C LEU A 198 -11.13 10.18 11.13
N ASP A 199 -9.86 9.84 10.95
CA ASP A 199 -8.89 10.75 10.36
C ASP A 199 -8.12 10.19 9.15
N THR A 200 -8.31 8.90 8.83
CA THR A 200 -7.63 8.22 7.73
C THR A 200 -8.20 8.58 6.35
N ALA A 201 -7.29 8.69 5.38
CA ALA A 201 -7.61 8.92 3.97
C ALA A 201 -8.37 10.23 3.67
N GLY A 202 -8.30 11.21 4.56
CA GLY A 202 -8.97 12.52 4.47
C GLY A 202 -8.69 13.32 3.20
N LEU A 203 -9.29 14.49 3.13
CA LEU A 203 -9.35 15.34 1.94
C LEU A 203 -8.02 15.89 1.48
N SER A 204 -7.07 16.10 2.37
CA SER A 204 -5.81 16.72 2.06
C SER A 204 -4.73 16.36 3.05
N ALA A 205 -3.49 16.39 2.58
CA ALA A 205 -2.28 16.27 3.38
C ALA A 205 -2.04 17.49 4.28
N GLU A 206 -3.00 17.92 5.06
CA GLU A 206 -2.84 19.12 5.91
C GLU A 206 -1.77 18.93 6.99
N ARG A 207 -1.45 17.69 7.33
CA ARG A 207 -0.49 17.32 8.37
C ARG A 207 0.76 16.65 7.82
N SER A 208 0.89 16.52 6.52
CA SER A 208 1.85 15.67 5.83
C SER A 208 3.33 15.96 6.10
N ASP A 209 3.65 17.06 6.72
CA ASP A 209 5.05 17.40 7.02
C ASP A 209 5.54 16.86 8.37
N ALA A 210 4.72 16.08 9.06
CA ALA A 210 5.07 15.41 10.31
C ALA A 210 4.53 13.98 10.30
N PRO A 211 5.38 12.94 10.18
CA PRO A 211 4.95 11.56 10.26
C PRO A 211 4.18 11.30 11.56
N LEU A 212 2.96 10.82 11.43
CA LEU A 212 2.12 10.44 12.56
C LEU A 212 2.12 8.90 12.66
N PRO A 213 2.58 8.31 13.76
CA PRO A 213 2.53 6.87 13.94
C PRO A 213 1.09 6.42 14.27
N GLY A 214 0.68 5.28 13.71
CA GLY A 214 -0.60 4.67 14.03
C GLY A 214 -1.82 5.41 13.46
N ASN A 215 -1.62 6.14 12.37
CA ASN A 215 -2.68 6.87 11.69
C ASN A 215 -3.16 6.06 10.48
N GLY A 216 -4.23 5.31 10.68
CA GLY A 216 -4.78 4.38 9.70
C GLY A 216 -6.01 3.70 10.27
N TYR A 217 -6.28 2.46 9.87
CA TYR A 217 -7.43 1.70 10.37
C TYR A 217 -7.01 0.85 11.58
N GLU A 218 -7.14 1.41 12.81
CA GLU A 218 -6.55 0.85 14.04
C GLU A 218 -7.34 -0.33 14.61
N THR A 219 -8.65 -0.41 14.36
CA THR A 219 -9.50 -1.40 15.01
C THR A 219 -9.82 -2.56 14.09
N LEU A 220 -9.12 -3.67 14.27
CA LEU A 220 -9.41 -4.90 13.53
C LEU A 220 -10.73 -5.51 14.02
N ILE A 221 -11.73 -5.61 13.12
CA ILE A 221 -13.06 -6.17 13.43
C ILE A 221 -13.32 -7.53 12.78
N PHE A 222 -12.51 -7.95 11.82
CA PHE A 222 -12.62 -9.26 11.17
C PHE A 222 -11.27 -9.76 10.72
N ASP A 223 -10.96 -11.04 10.94
CA ASP A 223 -9.71 -11.67 10.51
C ASP A 223 -9.95 -13.14 10.13
N GLY A 224 -9.95 -13.44 8.84
CA GLY A 224 -10.01 -14.81 8.33
C GLY A 224 -11.25 -15.60 8.78
N GLY A 225 -12.42 -15.02 8.74
CA GLY A 225 -13.66 -15.66 9.18
C GLY A 225 -13.98 -15.46 10.68
N ARG A 226 -13.25 -14.59 11.36
CA ARG A 226 -13.53 -14.16 12.74
C ARG A 226 -14.00 -12.72 12.67
N GLY A 227 -15.27 -12.48 12.93
CA GLY A 227 -15.89 -11.16 12.85
C GLY A 227 -16.49 -10.72 14.18
N PRO A 228 -17.09 -9.53 14.22
CA PRO A 228 -17.85 -9.08 15.36
C PRO A 228 -18.94 -10.08 15.69
N ASP A 229 -19.18 -10.32 16.97
CA ASP A 229 -20.21 -11.24 17.43
C ASP A 229 -20.10 -12.67 16.83
N ASP A 230 -18.87 -13.10 16.55
CA ASP A 230 -18.55 -14.36 15.88
C ASP A 230 -19.16 -14.52 14.47
N ASP A 231 -19.37 -13.43 13.74
CA ASP A 231 -19.83 -13.50 12.35
C ASP A 231 -18.70 -13.94 11.40
N PRO A 232 -18.69 -15.19 10.94
CA PRO A 232 -17.62 -15.72 10.09
C PRO A 232 -17.75 -15.28 8.62
N ASP A 233 -18.84 -14.60 8.27
CA ASP A 233 -19.23 -14.34 6.89
C ASP A 233 -19.21 -12.84 6.55
N LEU A 234 -18.53 -12.01 7.37
CA LEU A 234 -18.57 -10.55 7.23
C LEU A 234 -17.99 -10.08 5.90
N ALA A 235 -16.84 -10.64 5.51
CA ALA A 235 -16.15 -10.26 4.27
C ALA A 235 -15.45 -11.46 3.61
N TRP A 236 -15.47 -11.48 2.28
CA TRP A 236 -14.97 -12.53 1.42
C TRP A 236 -14.19 -11.95 0.26
N MET A 237 -13.31 -12.75 -0.31
CA MET A 237 -12.55 -12.39 -1.48
C MET A 237 -12.36 -13.59 -2.41
N ARG A 238 -12.25 -13.32 -3.71
CA ARG A 238 -11.77 -14.27 -4.73
C ARG A 238 -11.07 -13.54 -5.86
N VAL A 239 -10.30 -14.29 -6.65
CA VAL A 239 -9.64 -13.78 -7.85
C VAL A 239 -10.03 -14.59 -9.09
N ASN A 240 -10.03 -13.92 -10.23
CA ASN A 240 -10.11 -14.57 -11.52
C ASN A 240 -8.88 -14.15 -12.34
N ALA A 241 -7.93 -15.06 -12.46
CA ALA A 241 -6.75 -14.85 -13.28
C ALA A 241 -7.12 -14.94 -14.76
N GLY A 242 -6.51 -14.11 -15.59
CA GLY A 242 -6.80 -14.07 -17.02
C GLY A 242 -6.10 -12.93 -17.73
N LYS A 243 -6.50 -12.63 -18.95
CA LYS A 243 -5.91 -11.55 -19.75
C LYS A 243 -5.99 -10.17 -19.06
N ASN A 244 -7.05 -9.94 -18.33
CA ASN A 244 -7.17 -8.86 -17.35
C ASN A 244 -7.70 -9.53 -16.11
N ALA A 245 -6.85 -9.74 -15.14
CA ALA A 245 -7.25 -10.36 -13.90
C ALA A 245 -8.27 -9.50 -13.17
N THR A 246 -9.16 -10.14 -12.44
CA THR A 246 -10.09 -9.45 -11.56
C THR A 246 -9.93 -9.92 -10.13
N VAL A 247 -10.06 -8.98 -9.21
CA VAL A 247 -10.17 -9.21 -7.78
C VAL A 247 -11.59 -8.86 -7.37
N GLN A 248 -12.25 -9.77 -6.65
CA GLN A 248 -13.62 -9.55 -6.23
C GLN A 248 -13.74 -9.68 -4.71
N PHE A 249 -14.37 -8.70 -4.10
CA PHE A 249 -14.76 -8.70 -2.70
C PHE A 249 -16.28 -8.88 -2.58
N ALA A 250 -16.70 -9.55 -1.52
CA ALA A 250 -18.08 -9.55 -1.07
C ALA A 250 -18.10 -9.23 0.42
N PHE A 251 -18.88 -8.26 0.84
CA PHE A 251 -19.04 -7.91 2.25
C PHE A 251 -20.49 -7.72 2.61
N LYS A 252 -20.84 -8.07 3.86
CA LYS A 252 -22.22 -8.01 4.31
C LYS A 252 -22.77 -6.60 4.28
N ARG A 253 -24.01 -6.44 3.87
CA ARG A 253 -24.70 -5.15 3.85
C ARG A 253 -24.86 -4.52 5.22
N THR A 254 -24.71 -5.30 6.28
CA THR A 254 -24.67 -4.81 7.66
C THR A 254 -23.44 -3.98 7.98
N LEU A 255 -22.36 -4.12 7.20
CA LEU A 255 -21.12 -3.33 7.39
C LEU A 255 -21.29 -1.89 6.88
N ALA A 256 -21.97 -1.69 5.76
CA ALA A 256 -22.03 -0.40 5.06
C ALA A 256 -23.46 0.14 4.85
N GLU A 257 -24.46 -0.47 5.46
CA GLU A 257 -25.87 -0.10 5.33
C GLU A 257 -26.33 0.07 3.87
N ASN A 258 -27.04 1.18 3.54
CA ASN A 258 -27.58 1.41 2.19
C ASN A 258 -26.97 2.61 1.47
N ARG A 259 -26.12 3.38 2.15
CA ARG A 259 -25.55 4.63 1.61
C ARG A 259 -24.12 4.78 2.09
N PHE A 260 -23.19 4.88 1.15
CA PHE A 260 -21.76 5.07 1.42
C PHE A 260 -21.04 5.52 0.16
N MET A 261 -19.80 6.00 0.33
CA MET A 261 -18.82 6.11 -0.73
C MET A 261 -17.86 4.92 -0.65
N PHE A 262 -17.26 4.53 -1.77
CA PHE A 262 -16.22 3.49 -1.77
C PHE A 262 -15.19 3.74 -2.85
N GLY A 263 -13.96 3.40 -2.54
CA GLY A 263 -12.81 3.33 -3.44
C GLY A 263 -12.15 1.96 -3.36
N VAL A 264 -11.23 1.70 -4.27
CA VAL A 264 -10.45 0.46 -4.29
C VAL A 264 -8.96 0.76 -4.36
N LEU A 265 -8.17 -0.20 -3.91
CA LEU A 265 -6.73 -0.04 -3.73
C LEU A 265 -6.01 -1.34 -4.11
N ALA A 266 -4.81 -1.20 -4.68
CA ALA A 266 -3.81 -2.24 -4.85
C ALA A 266 -2.48 -1.75 -4.27
N ASP A 267 -1.85 -2.54 -3.39
CA ASP A 267 -0.63 -2.14 -2.69
C ASP A 267 0.33 -3.31 -2.51
N ALA A 268 1.57 -3.12 -2.91
CA ALA A 268 2.69 -4.02 -2.64
C ALA A 268 3.73 -3.38 -1.72
N GLY A 269 3.43 -2.19 -1.24
CA GLY A 269 4.39 -1.36 -0.54
C GLY A 269 4.72 -1.87 0.83
N TRP A 270 3.93 -2.34 1.65
CA TRP A 270 4.35 -2.70 3.02
C TRP A 270 3.38 -2.30 4.14
N MET A 271 2.14 -2.24 3.79
CA MET A 271 1.23 -1.61 4.73
C MET A 271 0.78 -2.51 5.85
N ASP A 272 1.06 -2.10 7.04
CA ASP A 272 0.17 -2.38 8.15
C ASP A 272 -1.07 -1.49 7.96
N ILE A 273 -2.26 -2.08 7.98
CA ILE A 273 -3.50 -1.31 7.82
C ILE A 273 -3.70 -0.27 8.92
N ALA A 274 -3.13 -0.48 10.10
CA ALA A 274 -3.11 0.49 11.19
C ALA A 274 -2.19 1.71 10.92
N GLU A 275 -1.42 1.68 9.84
CA GLU A 275 -0.52 2.75 9.44
C GLU A 275 -0.86 3.29 8.04
N MET A 276 -2.04 2.93 7.51
CA MET A 276 -2.43 3.15 6.13
C MET A 276 -2.95 4.57 5.87
N ASP A 277 -2.15 5.55 6.22
CA ASP A 277 -2.28 6.92 5.73
C ASP A 277 -0.92 7.44 5.26
N TYR A 278 -0.68 7.37 3.96
CA TYR A 278 0.59 7.76 3.38
C TYR A 278 0.88 9.25 3.48
N VAL A 279 -0.15 10.10 3.40
CA VAL A 279 0.06 11.55 3.40
C VAL A 279 0.41 12.07 4.77
N ASP A 280 0.02 11.37 5.82
CA ASP A 280 0.39 11.73 7.18
C ASP A 280 1.71 11.11 7.62
N ARG A 281 2.25 10.15 6.85
CA ARG A 281 3.53 9.49 7.14
C ARG A 281 4.71 10.05 6.38
N LEU A 282 4.47 10.56 5.19
CA LEU A 282 5.51 11.03 4.28
C LEU A 282 5.23 12.46 3.86
N THR A 283 6.27 13.27 3.76
CA THR A 283 6.16 14.55 3.03
C THR A 283 6.06 14.29 1.54
N GLU A 284 5.51 15.25 0.79
CA GLU A 284 5.43 15.17 -0.67
C GLU A 284 6.82 14.96 -1.32
N GLU A 285 7.87 15.55 -0.70
CA GLU A 285 9.24 15.37 -1.17
C GLU A 285 9.78 13.95 -0.92
N GLN A 286 9.43 13.35 0.21
CA GLN A 286 9.78 11.95 0.52
C GLN A 286 9.01 10.98 -0.36
N ALA A 287 7.74 11.25 -0.63
CA ALA A 287 6.91 10.43 -1.50
C ALA A 287 7.44 10.36 -2.94
N GLY A 288 7.96 11.46 -3.46
CA GLY A 288 8.33 11.56 -4.86
C GLY A 288 7.12 11.68 -5.78
N SER A 289 7.32 11.62 -7.09
CA SER A 289 6.25 11.71 -8.09
C SER A 289 6.48 10.73 -9.24
N PRO A 290 5.46 10.02 -9.73
CA PRO A 290 5.57 9.18 -10.93
C PRO A 290 5.44 9.99 -12.23
N ILE A 291 5.18 11.30 -12.16
CA ILE A 291 4.92 12.14 -13.33
C ILE A 291 6.23 12.73 -13.83
N LYS A 292 6.69 12.28 -15.01
CA LYS A 292 7.92 12.77 -15.61
C LYS A 292 7.81 14.26 -15.97
N GLY A 293 8.74 15.05 -15.43
CA GLY A 293 8.73 16.50 -15.57
C GLY A 293 8.22 17.23 -14.33
N ASP A 294 7.65 16.51 -13.37
CA ASP A 294 7.41 17.02 -12.03
C ASP A 294 8.75 17.27 -11.31
N ALA A 295 8.80 18.28 -10.44
CA ALA A 295 9.99 18.62 -9.68
C ALA A 295 10.41 17.51 -8.71
N LEU A 296 9.48 16.66 -8.28
CA LEU A 296 9.69 15.60 -7.33
C LEU A 296 9.92 14.21 -7.98
N TYR A 297 9.89 14.14 -9.33
CA TYR A 297 10.20 12.91 -10.06
C TYR A 297 11.63 12.41 -9.78
N PRO A 298 11.89 11.09 -9.66
CA PRO A 298 10.94 9.97 -9.72
C PRO A 298 10.29 9.62 -8.37
N LEU A 299 9.66 8.45 -8.28
CA LEU A 299 9.21 7.87 -7.01
C LEU A 299 10.37 7.72 -6.02
N LYS A 300 10.08 7.87 -4.73
CA LYS A 300 11.05 7.73 -3.65
C LYS A 300 10.56 6.74 -2.58
N GLU A 301 9.97 7.22 -1.48
CA GLU A 301 9.52 6.34 -0.39
C GLU A 301 8.10 5.81 -0.60
N LEU A 302 7.27 6.48 -1.41
CA LEU A 302 5.93 6.03 -1.75
C LEU A 302 5.87 5.48 -3.17
N PHE A 303 5.79 4.18 -3.29
CA PHE A 303 5.76 3.43 -4.56
C PHE A 303 4.94 2.15 -4.42
N ALA A 304 4.68 1.47 -5.54
CA ALA A 304 3.96 0.21 -5.62
C ALA A 304 2.54 0.27 -5.02
N VAL A 305 1.86 1.38 -5.28
CA VAL A 305 0.47 1.61 -4.86
C VAL A 305 -0.34 2.21 -5.99
N ASP A 306 -1.59 1.83 -6.06
CA ASP A 306 -2.59 2.39 -6.96
C ASP A 306 -3.94 2.41 -6.25
N ASN A 307 -4.60 3.55 -6.22
CA ASN A 307 -5.93 3.68 -5.64
C ASN A 307 -6.83 4.59 -6.48
N THR A 308 -8.11 4.40 -6.34
CA THR A 308 -9.09 5.06 -7.19
C THR A 308 -9.80 6.21 -6.49
N CYS A 309 -10.39 7.09 -7.28
CA CYS A 309 -11.44 7.97 -6.80
C CYS A 309 -12.62 7.18 -6.22
N TRP A 310 -13.48 7.82 -5.44
CA TRP A 310 -14.57 7.18 -4.73
C TRP A 310 -15.91 7.32 -5.46
N GLN A 311 -16.68 6.24 -5.49
CA GLN A 311 -18.00 6.15 -6.10
C GLN A 311 -19.10 6.13 -5.04
N ALA A 312 -20.17 6.88 -5.27
CA ALA A 312 -21.33 6.87 -4.40
C ALA A 312 -22.22 5.64 -4.63
N GLN A 313 -22.63 4.99 -3.54
CA GLN A 313 -23.62 3.91 -3.51
C GLN A 313 -24.84 4.34 -2.70
N GLY A 314 -26.04 4.07 -3.25
CA GLY A 314 -27.32 4.30 -2.54
C GLY A 314 -27.79 5.75 -2.49
N PHE A 315 -27.03 6.68 -3.04
CA PHE A 315 -27.44 8.08 -3.18
C PHE A 315 -26.91 8.71 -4.46
N LYS A 316 -27.54 9.81 -4.84
CA LYS A 316 -27.05 10.61 -5.97
C LYS A 316 -26.10 11.67 -5.42
N GLY A 317 -24.83 11.49 -5.65
CA GLY A 317 -23.83 12.49 -5.26
C GLY A 317 -24.00 13.82 -5.97
N THR A 318 -23.62 14.87 -5.31
CA THR A 318 -23.65 16.26 -5.78
C THR A 318 -22.44 16.61 -6.63
N TYR A 319 -21.37 15.82 -6.54
CA TYR A 319 -20.00 16.09 -7.01
C TYR A 319 -19.23 17.09 -6.14
N GLU A 320 -19.74 17.37 -4.95
CA GLU A 320 -19.06 18.12 -3.91
C GLU A 320 -18.45 17.19 -2.86
N GLU A 321 -18.84 15.90 -2.91
CA GLU A 321 -18.28 14.90 -2.01
C GLU A 321 -16.77 14.74 -2.27
N PRO A 322 -15.98 14.62 -1.21
CA PRO A 322 -14.53 14.45 -1.29
C PRO A 322 -14.12 13.22 -2.11
N LYS A 323 -12.97 13.28 -2.75
CA LYS A 323 -12.39 12.19 -3.55
C LYS A 323 -13.31 11.58 -4.61
N ARG A 324 -14.48 12.14 -4.82
CA ARG A 324 -15.45 11.59 -5.74
C ARG A 324 -14.94 11.52 -7.17
N CYS A 325 -15.25 10.40 -7.82
CA CYS A 325 -14.95 10.19 -9.23
C CYS A 325 -15.57 11.29 -10.11
N PRO A 326 -14.83 11.84 -11.08
CA PRO A 326 -15.30 12.88 -11.94
C PRO A 326 -16.49 12.40 -12.77
N LYS A 327 -17.37 13.32 -13.13
CA LYS A 327 -18.48 13.04 -14.04
C LYS A 327 -17.92 12.76 -15.42
N LYS A 328 -18.33 11.64 -16.01
CA LYS A 328 -18.06 11.33 -17.42
C LYS A 328 -18.87 12.21 -18.35
#